data_3687e22e40fcb9f6796f6bd74b0a5787
#
_entry.id   3687e22e40fcb9f6796f6bd74b0a5787
#
_cell.length_a   1.000
_cell.length_b   1.000
_cell.length_c   1.000
_cell.angle_alpha   90.00
_cell.angle_beta   90.00
_cell.angle_gamma   90.00
#
_symmetry.space_group_name_H-M   'P 1'
#
loop_
_entity.id
_entity.type
_entity.pdbx_description
1 polymer ?
#
loop_
_entity_poly.entity_id
_entity_poly.type
_entity_poly.pdbx_seq_one_letter_code
_entity_poly.pdbx_strand_id
1 'polypeptide(L)'
;MTKNVAGKSRPPREPHAVAGTSLTFDLAAEAETLRREPTWQAHGHNAKTLVKHPDFRVVLIALRAGARMQEHSTDQCVTIHVLAGCLRLRLPSGAVELRTGMLLALEQTVVHDVEALVDSVLLLSLGWSKR
;
A
#
# COMPACT_ATOMS: atom_id res chain seq x y z
N MET A 1 -22.63 0.47 -7.41
CA MET A 1 -22.38 -0.03 -7.28
C MET A 1 -21.91 -0.72 -7.17
N THR A 2 -21.29 -0.25 -7.51
CA THR A 2 -20.66 -0.91 -7.38
C THR A 2 -20.29 -1.64 -7.48
N LYS A 3 -20.03 -1.59 -7.57
CA LYS A 3 -19.52 -2.35 -7.52
C LYS A 3 -19.30 -2.89 -7.30
N ASN A 4 -19.17 -2.74 -7.42
CA ASN A 4 -18.76 -3.46 -7.12
C ASN A 4 -18.87 -4.04 -6.85
N VAL A 5 -18.92 -3.87 -7.02
CA VAL A 5 -18.97 -4.56 -6.68
C VAL A 5 -18.98 -5.36 -6.50
N ALA A 6 -19.15 -5.61 -6.41
CA ALA A 6 -19.08 -6.36 -6.22
C ALA A 6 -18.94 -7.11 -6.34
N GLY A 7 -18.89 -7.29 -6.30
CA GLY A 7 -18.74 -7.78 -6.43
C GLY A 7 -18.73 -8.22 -7.12
N LYS A 8 -18.77 -7.88 -7.55
CA LYS A 8 -18.74 -7.98 -8.45
C LYS A 8 -18.53 -8.50 -9.33
N SER A 9 -19.04 -8.58 -9.22
CA SER A 9 -18.65 -9.14 -10.15
C SER A 9 -18.46 -9.02 -11.48
N ARG A 10 -18.49 -8.32 -12.08
CA ARG A 10 -18.12 -8.17 -13.43
C ARG A 10 -16.65 -8.53 -13.62
N PRO A 11 -16.23 -8.83 -14.85
CA PRO A 11 -14.84 -9.21 -15.04
C PRO A 11 -13.91 -8.11 -14.58
N PRO A 12 -12.82 -8.50 -13.98
CA PRO A 12 -11.85 -7.51 -13.57
C PRO A 12 -11.35 -6.76 -14.79
N ARG A 13 -11.19 -5.48 -14.63
CA ARG A 13 -10.61 -4.67 -15.65
C ARG A 13 -9.48 -3.89 -15.06
N GLU A 14 -8.53 -3.62 -15.89
CA GLU A 14 -7.42 -2.77 -15.48
C GLU A 14 -7.97 -1.43 -15.03
N PRO A 15 -7.53 -0.94 -13.89
CA PRO A 15 -8.00 0.35 -13.41
C PRO A 15 -7.31 1.48 -14.14
N HIS A 16 -7.36 1.46 -15.45
CA HIS A 16 -6.79 2.55 -16.21
C HIS A 16 -7.85 3.62 -16.39
N ALA A 17 -7.41 4.82 -16.54
CA ALA A 17 -8.29 5.95 -16.54
C ALA A 17 -9.09 6.01 -17.80
N VAL A 18 -10.41 6.13 -17.62
CA VAL A 18 -11.31 6.62 -18.64
C VAL A 18 -11.85 7.92 -18.05
N ALA A 19 -11.91 8.98 -18.86
CA ALA A 19 -12.37 10.27 -18.37
C ALA A 19 -13.71 10.08 -17.68
N GLY A 20 -13.81 10.59 -16.46
CA GLY A 20 -15.02 10.48 -15.66
C GLY A 20 -15.17 9.17 -14.90
N THR A 21 -14.26 8.24 -15.08
CA THR A 21 -14.33 6.97 -14.36
C THR A 21 -13.94 7.18 -12.89
N SER A 22 -14.71 6.60 -12.00
CA SER A 22 -14.35 6.55 -10.60
C SER A 22 -14.15 5.11 -10.18
N LEU A 23 -13.21 4.89 -9.26
CA LEU A 23 -12.91 3.57 -8.72
C LEU A 23 -13.13 3.60 -7.22
N THR A 24 -13.79 2.59 -6.71
CA THR A 24 -14.07 2.48 -5.28
C THR A 24 -13.53 1.15 -4.78
N PHE A 25 -12.88 1.17 -3.64
CA PHE A 25 -12.29 -0.03 -3.05
C PHE A 25 -12.72 -0.17 -1.60
N ASP A 26 -13.11 -1.38 -1.23
CA ASP A 26 -13.28 -1.75 0.17
C ASP A 26 -11.93 -2.27 0.65
N LEU A 27 -11.18 -1.44 1.35
CA LEU A 27 -9.80 -1.77 1.69
C LEU A 27 -9.71 -2.96 2.66
N ALA A 28 -10.68 -3.10 3.56
CA ALA A 28 -10.69 -4.24 4.47
C ALA A 28 -10.89 -5.54 3.69
N ALA A 29 -11.79 -5.55 2.73
CA ALA A 29 -12.03 -6.72 1.89
C ALA A 29 -10.84 -7.04 1.02
N GLU A 30 -10.19 -6.02 0.46
CA GLU A 30 -9.00 -6.22 -0.36
C GLU A 30 -7.86 -6.80 0.47
N ALA A 31 -7.66 -6.33 1.68
CA ALA A 31 -6.63 -6.84 2.56
C ALA A 31 -6.88 -8.30 2.93
N GLU A 32 -8.15 -8.65 3.16
CA GLU A 32 -8.52 -10.03 3.47
C GLU A 32 -8.16 -10.94 2.31
N THR A 33 -8.45 -10.51 1.09
CA THR A 33 -8.10 -11.26 -0.11
C THR A 33 -6.60 -11.47 -0.21
N LEU A 34 -5.81 -10.41 0.04
CA LEU A 34 -4.36 -10.53 -0.02
C LEU A 34 -3.84 -11.59 0.94
N ARG A 35 -4.41 -11.68 2.14
CA ARG A 35 -3.95 -12.62 3.15
C ARG A 35 -4.34 -14.06 2.84
N ARG A 36 -5.30 -14.26 1.96
CA ARG A 36 -5.70 -15.61 1.55
C ARG A 36 -4.91 -16.13 0.37
N GLU A 37 -4.17 -15.28 -0.31
CA GLU A 37 -3.45 -15.70 -1.50
C GLU A 37 -2.17 -16.43 -1.15
N PRO A 38 -1.71 -17.34 -2.04
CA PRO A 38 -0.51 -18.13 -1.77
C PRO A 38 0.74 -17.30 -1.53
N THR A 39 0.83 -16.14 -2.17
CA THR A 39 2.00 -15.26 -2.01
C THR A 39 2.19 -14.85 -0.56
N TRP A 40 1.11 -14.45 0.12
CA TRP A 40 1.19 -14.07 1.52
C TRP A 40 1.53 -15.28 2.40
N GLN A 41 0.92 -16.44 2.09
CA GLN A 41 1.20 -17.65 2.84
C GLN A 41 2.67 -18.06 2.73
N ALA A 42 3.24 -17.95 1.53
CA ALA A 42 4.61 -18.40 1.29
C ALA A 42 5.66 -17.39 1.75
N HIS A 43 5.41 -16.10 1.59
CA HIS A 43 6.44 -15.08 1.75
C HIS A 43 6.19 -14.12 2.91
N GLY A 44 5.01 -14.14 3.51
CA GLY A 44 4.69 -13.24 4.60
C GLY A 44 4.39 -11.82 4.16
N HIS A 45 4.23 -11.60 2.86
CA HIS A 45 3.82 -10.30 2.34
C HIS A 45 3.09 -10.50 1.02
N ASN A 46 2.22 -9.55 0.71
CA ASN A 46 1.50 -9.53 -0.55
C ASN A 46 1.02 -8.11 -0.80
N ALA A 47 0.85 -7.75 -2.07
CA ALA A 47 0.50 -6.39 -2.43
C ALA A 47 -0.41 -6.38 -3.65
N LYS A 48 -1.20 -5.32 -3.74
CA LYS A 48 -2.06 -5.08 -4.90
C LYS A 48 -2.03 -3.59 -5.23
N THR A 49 -1.73 -3.28 -6.49
CA THR A 49 -1.81 -1.89 -6.96
C THR A 49 -3.27 -1.58 -7.23
N LEU A 50 -3.81 -0.60 -6.53
CA LEU A 50 -5.20 -0.20 -6.66
C LEU A 50 -5.39 0.89 -7.71
N VAL A 51 -4.45 1.83 -7.76
CA VAL A 51 -4.50 2.96 -8.69
C VAL A 51 -3.16 3.07 -9.37
N LYS A 52 -3.17 3.22 -10.69
CA LYS A 52 -1.94 3.31 -11.45
C LYS A 52 -2.10 4.36 -12.54
N HIS A 53 -1.44 5.49 -12.33
CA HIS A 53 -1.36 6.58 -13.30
C HIS A 53 0.10 6.88 -13.58
N PRO A 54 0.40 7.63 -14.62
CA PRO A 54 1.79 7.95 -14.92
C PRO A 54 2.52 8.68 -13.80
N ASP A 55 1.80 9.47 -13.00
CA ASP A 55 2.42 10.30 -11.97
C ASP A 55 1.89 10.00 -10.56
N PHE A 56 1.11 8.93 -10.39
CA PHE A 56 0.50 8.62 -9.10
C PHE A 56 0.15 7.15 -9.01
N ARG A 57 0.42 6.55 -7.85
CA ARG A 57 0.11 5.13 -7.63
C ARG A 57 -0.30 4.90 -6.20
N VAL A 58 -1.27 4.02 -6.01
CA VAL A 58 -1.71 3.60 -4.68
C VAL A 58 -1.62 2.09 -4.60
N VAL A 59 -0.93 1.59 -3.59
CA VAL A 59 -0.68 0.16 -3.41
C VAL A 59 -1.12 -0.25 -2.02
N LEU A 60 -1.91 -1.31 -1.94
CA LEU A 60 -2.29 -1.92 -0.68
C LEU A 60 -1.33 -3.06 -0.39
N ILE A 61 -0.78 -3.10 0.82
CA ILE A 61 0.24 -4.07 1.19
C ILE A 61 -0.14 -4.72 2.50
N ALA A 62 -0.08 -6.06 2.53
CA ALA A 62 -0.27 -6.85 3.74
C ALA A 62 1.08 -7.44 4.13
N LEU A 63 1.46 -7.33 5.41
CA LEU A 63 2.71 -7.82 5.93
C LEU A 63 2.44 -8.68 7.16
N ARG A 64 3.08 -9.86 7.20
CA ARG A 64 3.07 -10.71 8.40
C ARG A 64 4.04 -10.13 9.43
N ALA A 65 3.79 -10.37 10.70
CA ALA A 65 4.70 -9.98 11.76
C ALA A 65 6.12 -10.43 11.44
N GLY A 66 7.06 -9.52 11.54
CA GLY A 66 8.47 -9.77 11.23
C GLY A 66 8.86 -9.55 9.78
N ALA A 67 7.91 -9.37 8.89
CA ALA A 67 8.23 -9.10 7.49
C ALA A 67 8.85 -7.72 7.34
N ARG A 68 9.77 -7.59 6.41
CA ARG A 68 10.51 -6.34 6.18
C ARG A 68 10.46 -5.99 4.71
N MET A 69 10.38 -4.70 4.44
CA MET A 69 10.47 -4.14 3.10
C MET A 69 11.58 -3.12 3.10
N GLN A 70 12.54 -3.29 2.20
CA GLN A 70 13.60 -2.31 2.02
C GLN A 70 13.25 -1.45 0.82
N GLU A 71 13.30 -0.14 1.01
CA GLU A 71 13.03 0.81 -0.05
C GLU A 71 14.26 1.64 -0.29
N HIS A 72 14.55 1.85 -1.53
CA HIS A 72 15.63 2.75 -1.90
C HIS A 72 15.06 4.15 -2.05
N SER A 73 15.92 5.14 -1.94
CA SER A 73 15.51 6.49 -2.24
C SER A 73 15.09 6.57 -3.71
N THR A 74 14.02 7.27 -3.95
CA THR A 74 13.47 7.40 -5.30
C THR A 74 13.17 8.87 -5.57
N ASP A 75 12.70 9.15 -6.78
CA ASP A 75 12.22 10.48 -7.11
C ASP A 75 10.73 10.63 -6.79
N GLN A 76 10.21 9.77 -5.93
CA GLN A 76 8.81 9.77 -5.55
C GLN A 76 8.63 10.36 -4.16
N CYS A 77 7.52 11.08 -3.99
CA CYS A 77 7.01 11.39 -2.67
C CYS A 77 6.13 10.24 -2.25
N VAL A 78 6.20 9.85 -0.98
CA VAL A 78 5.56 8.63 -0.49
C VAL A 78 4.78 8.95 0.77
N THR A 79 3.56 8.42 0.87
CA THR A 79 2.87 8.35 2.16
C THR A 79 2.62 6.91 2.52
N ILE A 80 2.76 6.60 3.80
CA ILE A 80 2.49 5.28 4.35
C ILE A 80 1.41 5.45 5.40
N HIS A 81 0.26 4.84 5.15
CA HIS A 81 -0.90 4.93 6.05
C HIS A 81 -1.17 3.54 6.61
N VAL A 82 -1.06 3.37 7.92
CA VAL A 82 -1.31 2.08 8.56
C VAL A 82 -2.80 1.93 8.76
N LEU A 83 -3.38 0.95 8.08
CA LEU A 83 -4.80 0.65 8.19
C LEU A 83 -5.07 -0.30 9.36
N ALA A 84 -4.13 -1.20 9.64
CA ALA A 84 -4.22 -2.13 10.75
C ALA A 84 -2.82 -2.58 11.14
N GLY A 85 -2.54 -2.67 12.42
CA GLY A 85 -1.29 -3.20 12.91
C GLY A 85 -0.32 -2.14 13.38
N CYS A 86 0.97 -2.45 13.28
CA CYS A 86 2.03 -1.58 13.76
C CYS A 86 3.29 -1.80 12.93
N LEU A 87 3.83 -0.72 12.40
CA LEU A 87 5.05 -0.76 11.61
C LEU A 87 6.15 0.00 12.32
N ARG A 88 7.38 -0.44 12.14
CA ARG A 88 8.55 0.34 12.51
C ARG A 88 9.29 0.73 11.26
N LEU A 89 9.54 2.02 11.10
CA LEU A 89 10.29 2.54 9.97
C LEU A 89 11.62 3.04 10.45
N ARG A 90 12.67 2.68 9.71
CA ARG A 90 14.00 3.19 9.98
C ARG A 90 14.30 4.25 8.94
N LEU A 91 14.55 5.44 9.44
CA LEU A 91 14.86 6.61 8.63
C LEU A 91 16.27 7.08 8.99
N PRO A 92 16.91 7.89 8.15
CA PRO A 92 18.23 8.43 8.53
C PRO A 92 18.22 9.15 9.87
N SER A 93 17.09 9.75 10.24
CA SER A 93 16.97 10.50 11.49
C SER A 93 16.61 9.64 12.68
N GLY A 94 16.36 8.34 12.49
CA GLY A 94 15.98 7.44 13.57
C GLY A 94 14.77 6.61 13.25
N ALA A 95 14.31 5.83 14.20
CA ALA A 95 13.18 4.92 14.00
C ALA A 95 11.87 5.59 14.42
N VAL A 96 10.81 5.28 13.68
CA VAL A 96 9.46 5.77 13.94
C VAL A 96 8.52 4.57 13.97
N GLU A 97 7.62 4.53 14.94
CA GLU A 97 6.56 3.51 14.97
C GLU A 97 5.27 4.13 14.51
N LEU A 98 4.59 3.43 13.60
CA LEU A 98 3.29 3.83 13.10
C LEU A 98 2.27 2.78 13.50
N ARG A 99 1.24 3.21 14.20
CA ARG A 99 0.13 2.34 14.60
C ARG A 99 -1.07 2.60 13.74
N THR A 100 -2.07 1.76 13.87
CA THR A 100 -3.32 1.89 13.13
C THR A 100 -3.82 3.33 13.13
N GLY A 101 -4.11 3.85 11.96
CA GLY A 101 -4.61 5.20 11.79
C GLY A 101 -3.56 6.27 11.60
N MET A 102 -2.26 5.91 11.71
CA MET A 102 -1.20 6.90 11.56
C MET A 102 -0.70 6.95 10.12
N LEU A 103 -0.23 8.12 9.74
CA LEU A 103 0.28 8.39 8.40
C LEU A 103 1.67 8.99 8.51
N LEU A 104 2.58 8.49 7.69
CA LEU A 104 3.91 9.07 7.54
C LEU A 104 4.08 9.56 6.12
N ALA A 105 4.59 10.76 5.95
CA ALA A 105 4.89 11.31 4.63
C ALA A 105 6.39 11.48 4.50
N LEU A 106 6.95 11.00 3.39
CA LEU A 106 8.37 11.09 3.10
C LEU A 106 8.56 11.85 1.80
N GLU A 107 9.46 12.81 1.83
CA GLU A 107 9.84 13.52 0.62
C GLU A 107 10.76 12.65 -0.23
N GLN A 108 11.02 13.10 -1.44
CA GLN A 108 11.91 12.41 -2.35
C GLN A 108 13.27 12.18 -1.71
N THR A 109 13.87 11.10 -2.09
CA THR A 109 15.26 10.75 -1.73
C THR A 109 15.46 10.32 -0.28
N VAL A 110 14.42 10.18 0.53
CA VAL A 110 14.58 9.67 1.88
C VAL A 110 14.61 8.15 1.83
N VAL A 111 15.74 7.57 2.24
CA VAL A 111 15.88 6.11 2.32
C VAL A 111 15.17 5.61 3.56
N HIS A 112 14.44 4.51 3.45
CA HIS A 112 13.72 3.97 4.59
C HIS A 112 13.57 2.47 4.49
N ASP A 113 13.45 1.84 5.65
CA ASP A 113 13.12 0.42 5.83
C ASP A 113 11.82 0.33 6.59
N VAL A 114 11.01 -0.65 6.26
CA VAL A 114 9.75 -0.91 6.94
C VAL A 114 9.78 -2.32 7.52
N GLU A 115 9.41 -2.44 8.79
CA GLU A 115 9.28 -3.74 9.45
C GLU A 115 7.92 -3.82 10.10
N ALA A 116 7.20 -4.93 9.89
CA ALA A 116 5.93 -5.14 10.57
C ALA A 116 6.20 -5.76 11.93
N LEU A 117 5.75 -5.09 12.99
CA LEU A 117 5.91 -5.58 14.36
C LEU A 117 4.83 -6.61 14.70
N VAL A 118 3.69 -6.50 14.07
CA VAL A 118 2.58 -7.46 14.12
C VAL A 118 2.05 -7.58 12.70
N ASP A 119 1.13 -8.51 12.47
CA ASP A 119 0.47 -8.57 11.16
C ASP A 119 -0.14 -7.22 10.87
N SER A 120 0.16 -6.66 9.71
CA SER A 120 -0.18 -5.28 9.41
C SER A 120 -0.65 -5.12 7.98
N VAL A 121 -1.45 -4.06 7.77
CA VAL A 121 -1.91 -3.65 6.45
C VAL A 121 -1.63 -2.17 6.32
N LEU A 122 -1.03 -1.79 5.22
CA LEU A 122 -0.73 -0.39 4.96
C LEU A 122 -1.15 0.00 3.56
N LEU A 123 -1.44 1.28 3.39
CA LEU A 123 -1.73 1.88 2.10
C LEU A 123 -0.56 2.78 1.74
N LEU A 124 0.07 2.48 0.64
CA LEU A 124 1.24 3.21 0.15
C LEU A 124 0.80 4.07 -1.02
N SER A 125 1.03 5.36 -0.94
CA SER A 125 0.74 6.27 -2.04
C SER A 125 2.04 6.88 -2.52
N LEU A 126 2.23 6.85 -3.84
CA LEU A 126 3.46 7.29 -4.48
C LEU A 126 3.12 8.36 -5.51
N GLY A 127 3.84 9.47 -5.45
CA GLY A 127 3.65 10.55 -6.40
C GLY A 127 4.98 10.98 -7.00
N TRP A 128 4.96 11.30 -8.29
CA TRP A 128 6.14 11.75 -9.00
C TRP A 128 6.00 13.21 -9.33
N SER A 129 7.09 13.95 -9.12
CA SER A 129 7.15 15.33 -9.60
C SER A 129 7.23 15.35 -11.10
N LYS A 130 6.51 16.26 -11.71
CA LYS A 130 6.69 16.54 -13.13
C LYS A 130 7.71 17.63 -13.30
N ARG A 131 8.42 17.53 -14.36
CA ARG A 131 9.43 18.52 -14.69
C ARG A 131 9.12 19.16 -15.99
#